data_a73cab1a7cdb58e572e2e54e9dd6c63d
#
_entry.id   a73cab1a7cdb58e572e2e54e9dd6c63d
#
_cell.length_a   1.000
_cell.length_b   1.000
_cell.length_c   1.000
_cell.angle_alpha   90.00
_cell.angle_beta   90.00
_cell.angle_gamma   90.00
#
_symmetry.space_group_name_H-M   'P 1'
#
loop_
_entity.id
_entity.type
_entity.pdbx_description
1 polymer ?
#
loop_
_entity_poly.entity_id
_entity_poly.type
_entity_poly.pdbx_seq_one_letter_code
_entity_poly.pdbx_strand_id
1 'polypeptide(L)'
;MMNILLANLIILPAGVLCFLPVKANLKHSFPKTIAIMLPALFALIVLSSFLTWQFSLKGNDLLLPELLISYLAYHFSLRLPFVKTLGVFTVVVALLAILSNFSACIDAFRNPDAGPESFTLTFSLFQLGITVIAILLLAYPFIKHGGFIIIQPISAAVWMSLILFSVILIVANIALMPVEYYLFREQQFLANVLLILFGQLVVWGLMLILLYFAISGMLTINKMKEKNSFLEMQESQFRSMQKYIKASEKTRHDFRHNILTLAELYNEGKTDEIGKYLNQYVDSLPKNEYVIFCGNTALNALLNYYVHVTSLNEIDFKLHISIPEHLPVSDVDLCSMVGNIMENAVIACQSADKKTIELTILSEKRMQLYIVVVNSFNGVARQRDGRYVSTKSDGSGVGLASVAATAENYGGVAQFSHEGKHFYSNIAIPLNK
;
A
#
# COMPACT_ATOMS: atom_id res chain seq x y z
N MET A 1 -6.80 -38.90 35.60
CA MET A 1 -7.37 -37.55 35.49
C MET A 1 -6.35 -36.46 35.83
N MET A 2 -5.70 -36.43 37.02
CA MET A 2 -4.78 -35.35 37.40
C MET A 2 -3.60 -35.18 36.42
N ASN A 3 -2.95 -36.25 35.99
CA ASN A 3 -1.81 -36.19 35.06
C ASN A 3 -2.24 -35.66 33.68
N ILE A 4 -3.42 -36.05 33.18
CA ILE A 4 -4.00 -35.58 31.91
C ILE A 4 -4.27 -34.07 32.00
N LEU A 5 -4.88 -33.64 33.11
CA LEU A 5 -5.16 -32.23 33.35
C LEU A 5 -3.85 -31.39 33.36
N LEU A 6 -2.81 -31.90 34.08
CA LEU A 6 -1.51 -31.21 34.13
C LEU A 6 -0.83 -31.13 32.76
N ALA A 7 -0.92 -32.20 31.95
CA ALA A 7 -0.36 -32.20 30.59
C ALA A 7 -1.06 -31.17 29.68
N ASN A 8 -2.39 -31.03 29.79
CA ASN A 8 -3.16 -30.09 28.99
C ASN A 8 -3.04 -28.63 29.46
N LEU A 9 -2.50 -28.36 30.67
CA LEU A 9 -2.29 -26.99 31.15
C LEU A 9 -1.39 -26.13 30.26
N ILE A 10 -0.59 -26.73 29.39
CA ILE A 10 0.26 -26.01 28.41
C ILE A 10 -0.56 -25.07 27.50
N ILE A 11 -1.84 -25.34 27.27
CA ILE A 11 -2.73 -24.57 26.45
C ILE A 11 -2.89 -23.12 27.01
N LEU A 12 -2.82 -22.92 28.32
CA LEU A 12 -2.95 -21.63 28.94
C LEU A 12 -1.78 -20.68 28.60
N PRO A 13 -0.51 -21.02 28.88
CA PRO A 13 0.62 -20.19 28.50
C PRO A 13 0.74 -20.04 26.98
N ALA A 14 0.39 -21.05 26.20
CA ALA A 14 0.32 -20.98 24.75
C ALA A 14 -0.68 -19.93 24.25
N GLY A 15 -1.87 -19.92 24.85
CA GLY A 15 -2.89 -18.93 24.55
C GLY A 15 -2.37 -17.51 24.79
N VAL A 16 -1.65 -17.28 25.90
CA VAL A 16 -1.02 -15.98 26.16
C VAL A 16 -0.02 -15.61 25.05
N LEU A 17 0.83 -16.55 24.62
CA LEU A 17 1.81 -16.31 23.56
C LEU A 17 1.15 -15.90 22.22
N CYS A 18 0.01 -16.50 21.87
CA CYS A 18 -0.76 -16.14 20.69
C CYS A 18 -1.25 -14.68 20.72
N PHE A 19 -1.62 -14.16 21.90
CA PHE A 19 -2.15 -12.80 22.04
C PHE A 19 -1.07 -11.72 22.05
N LEU A 20 0.19 -12.03 22.36
CA LEU A 20 1.26 -11.03 22.47
C LEU A 20 1.46 -10.21 21.18
N PRO A 21 1.62 -10.82 19.99
CA PRO A 21 1.86 -10.06 18.76
C PRO A 21 0.63 -9.30 18.26
N VAL A 22 -0.58 -9.73 18.64
CA VAL A 22 -1.85 -9.14 18.19
C VAL A 22 -2.47 -8.18 19.19
N LYS A 23 -1.76 -7.81 20.25
CA LYS A 23 -2.24 -6.99 21.37
C LYS A 23 -2.96 -5.72 20.92
N ALA A 24 -2.48 -5.05 19.87
CA ALA A 24 -3.07 -3.82 19.32
C ALA A 24 -4.40 -4.05 18.57
N ASN A 25 -4.69 -5.29 18.16
CA ASN A 25 -5.83 -5.64 17.30
C ASN A 25 -6.94 -6.39 18.06
N LEU A 26 -6.93 -6.36 19.38
CA LEU A 26 -7.95 -6.97 20.22
C LEU A 26 -9.28 -6.19 20.15
N LYS A 27 -10.41 -6.90 20.27
CA LYS A 27 -11.74 -6.28 20.41
C LYS A 27 -11.92 -5.59 21.76
N HIS A 28 -11.28 -6.11 22.80
CA HIS A 28 -11.27 -5.58 24.17
C HIS A 28 -9.84 -5.27 24.62
N SER A 29 -9.67 -4.57 25.74
CA SER A 29 -8.33 -4.35 26.31
C SER A 29 -7.64 -5.68 26.63
N PHE A 30 -6.31 -5.72 26.51
CA PHE A 30 -5.52 -6.95 26.74
C PHE A 30 -5.84 -7.63 28.08
N PRO A 31 -5.88 -6.87 29.24
CA PRO A 31 -6.23 -7.51 30.52
C PRO A 31 -7.63 -8.11 30.52
N LYS A 32 -8.61 -7.42 29.93
CA LYS A 32 -10.00 -7.93 29.82
C LYS A 32 -10.08 -9.19 28.97
N THR A 33 -9.37 -9.20 27.84
CA THR A 33 -9.32 -10.38 26.95
C THR A 33 -8.72 -11.58 27.69
N ILE A 34 -7.60 -11.40 28.37
CA ILE A 34 -6.95 -12.48 29.14
C ILE A 34 -7.86 -12.96 30.28
N ALA A 35 -8.51 -12.03 31.00
CA ALA A 35 -9.44 -12.37 32.09
C ALA A 35 -10.66 -13.20 31.65
N ILE A 36 -11.07 -13.08 30.37
CA ILE A 36 -12.15 -13.90 29.80
C ILE A 36 -11.59 -15.21 29.23
N MET A 37 -10.49 -15.14 28.49
CA MET A 37 -9.96 -16.26 27.72
C MET A 37 -9.29 -17.33 28.59
N LEU A 38 -8.53 -16.94 29.64
CA LEU A 38 -7.88 -17.93 30.51
C LEU A 38 -8.88 -18.84 31.23
N PRO A 39 -9.96 -18.33 31.88
CA PRO A 39 -10.98 -19.20 32.47
C PRO A 39 -11.71 -20.08 31.43
N ALA A 40 -11.97 -19.55 30.23
CA ALA A 40 -12.62 -20.31 29.16
C ALA A 40 -11.73 -21.46 28.65
N LEU A 41 -10.43 -21.20 28.43
CA LEU A 41 -9.46 -22.23 28.08
C LEU A 41 -9.27 -23.23 29.21
N PHE A 42 -9.25 -22.79 30.47
CA PHE A 42 -9.16 -23.67 31.61
C PHE A 42 -10.39 -24.59 31.71
N ALA A 43 -11.58 -24.08 31.50
CA ALA A 43 -12.81 -24.86 31.44
C ALA A 43 -12.77 -25.91 30.31
N LEU A 44 -12.24 -25.54 29.14
CA LEU A 44 -12.02 -26.46 28.01
C LEU A 44 -11.06 -27.58 28.37
N ILE A 45 -9.95 -27.26 29.04
CA ILE A 45 -8.94 -28.22 29.51
C ILE A 45 -9.54 -29.20 30.54
N VAL A 46 -10.32 -28.70 31.48
CA VAL A 46 -11.00 -29.53 32.46
C VAL A 46 -11.99 -30.48 31.80
N LEU A 47 -12.79 -29.97 30.86
CA LEU A 47 -13.78 -30.78 30.13
C LEU A 47 -13.11 -31.84 29.28
N SER A 48 -12.07 -31.53 28.52
CA SER A 48 -11.36 -32.51 27.70
C SER A 48 -10.66 -33.54 28.52
N SER A 49 -10.00 -33.14 29.63
CA SER A 49 -9.36 -34.08 30.57
C SER A 49 -10.36 -35.00 31.23
N PHE A 50 -11.56 -34.53 31.56
CA PHE A 50 -12.65 -35.36 32.09
C PHE A 50 -13.16 -36.36 31.05
N LEU A 51 -13.39 -35.90 29.79
CA LEU A 51 -13.85 -36.78 28.71
C LEU A 51 -12.80 -37.86 28.40
N THR A 52 -11.52 -37.50 28.31
CA THR A 52 -10.41 -38.45 28.10
C THR A 52 -10.37 -39.50 29.19
N TRP A 53 -10.53 -39.11 30.44
CA TRP A 53 -10.54 -40.03 31.59
C TRP A 53 -11.81 -40.89 31.59
N GLN A 54 -12.99 -40.34 31.39
CA GLN A 54 -14.29 -41.03 31.46
C GLN A 54 -14.42 -42.10 30.36
N PHE A 55 -13.99 -41.76 29.15
CA PHE A 55 -14.15 -42.63 27.96
C PHE A 55 -12.90 -43.42 27.64
N SER A 56 -11.86 -43.36 28.50
CA SER A 56 -10.55 -44.01 28.28
C SER A 56 -9.96 -43.74 26.90
N LEU A 57 -10.14 -42.48 26.42
CA LEU A 57 -9.60 -42.04 25.14
C LEU A 57 -8.09 -41.95 25.19
N LYS A 58 -7.42 -42.08 24.04
CA LYS A 58 -5.99 -41.81 23.95
C LYS A 58 -5.72 -40.34 24.18
N GLY A 59 -4.58 -40.04 24.79
CA GLY A 59 -4.26 -38.67 25.21
C GLY A 59 -4.32 -37.59 24.11
N ASN A 60 -4.17 -37.99 22.85
CA ASN A 60 -4.19 -37.07 21.70
C ASN A 60 -5.52 -37.04 20.92
N ASP A 61 -6.51 -37.88 21.26
CA ASP A 61 -7.74 -37.99 20.49
C ASP A 61 -8.57 -36.69 20.51
N LEU A 62 -8.51 -35.91 21.59
CA LEU A 62 -9.19 -34.64 21.75
C LEU A 62 -8.33 -33.44 21.37
N LEU A 63 -7.06 -33.59 20.97
CA LEU A 63 -6.16 -32.49 20.65
C LEU A 63 -6.68 -31.62 19.49
N LEU A 64 -7.14 -32.22 18.40
CA LEU A 64 -7.66 -31.50 17.27
C LEU A 64 -8.93 -30.68 17.58
N PRO A 65 -9.97 -31.26 18.25
CA PRO A 65 -11.10 -30.48 18.75
C PRO A 65 -10.70 -29.33 19.68
N GLU A 66 -9.77 -29.56 20.61
CA GLU A 66 -9.28 -28.52 21.52
C GLU A 66 -8.59 -27.37 20.79
N LEU A 67 -7.69 -27.69 19.84
CA LEU A 67 -7.02 -26.69 19.02
C LEU A 67 -8.01 -25.89 18.17
N LEU A 68 -9.02 -26.56 17.59
CA LEU A 68 -10.03 -25.89 16.78
C LEU A 68 -10.87 -24.92 17.62
N ILE A 69 -11.36 -25.35 18.79
CA ILE A 69 -12.15 -24.50 19.70
C ILE A 69 -11.29 -23.33 20.20
N SER A 70 -10.05 -23.60 20.60
CA SER A 70 -9.11 -22.58 21.04
C SER A 70 -8.81 -21.56 19.94
N TYR A 71 -8.63 -22.01 18.69
CA TYR A 71 -8.45 -21.14 17.55
C TYR A 71 -9.67 -20.25 17.27
N LEU A 72 -10.88 -20.83 17.29
CA LEU A 72 -12.11 -20.08 17.08
C LEU A 72 -12.27 -18.99 18.16
N ALA A 73 -12.08 -19.33 19.43
CA ALA A 73 -12.12 -18.38 20.53
C ALA A 73 -11.08 -17.25 20.35
N TYR A 74 -9.85 -17.61 19.97
CA TYR A 74 -8.78 -16.66 19.64
C TYR A 74 -9.17 -15.75 18.47
N HIS A 75 -9.61 -16.30 17.33
CA HIS A 75 -9.98 -15.54 16.13
C HIS A 75 -11.13 -14.55 16.43
N PHE A 76 -12.19 -15.00 17.10
CA PHE A 76 -13.34 -14.13 17.41
C PHE A 76 -13.02 -13.02 18.42
N SER A 77 -11.93 -13.11 19.17
CA SER A 77 -11.46 -12.04 20.07
C SER A 77 -10.72 -10.90 19.34
N LEU A 78 -10.40 -11.06 18.04
CA LEU A 78 -9.55 -10.18 17.25
C LEU A 78 -10.32 -9.43 16.16
N ARG A 79 -9.75 -8.29 15.72
CA ARG A 79 -10.18 -7.49 14.55
C ARG A 79 -9.26 -7.73 13.35
N LEU A 80 -8.82 -8.95 13.13
CA LEU A 80 -7.88 -9.31 12.08
C LEU A 80 -8.50 -10.30 11.09
N PRO A 81 -8.08 -10.28 9.81
CA PRO A 81 -8.47 -11.29 8.82
C PRO A 81 -8.09 -12.69 9.26
N PHE A 82 -8.91 -13.68 8.85
CA PHE A 82 -8.74 -15.10 9.16
C PHE A 82 -7.32 -15.60 8.88
N VAL A 83 -6.73 -15.25 7.74
CA VAL A 83 -5.40 -15.73 7.32
C VAL A 83 -4.29 -15.24 8.27
N LYS A 84 -4.38 -14.01 8.77
CA LYS A 84 -3.40 -13.47 9.73
C LYS A 84 -3.51 -14.16 11.09
N THR A 85 -4.72 -14.36 11.59
CA THR A 85 -4.94 -15.03 12.88
C THR A 85 -4.52 -16.49 12.83
N LEU A 86 -4.84 -17.19 11.73
CA LEU A 86 -4.42 -18.58 11.52
C LEU A 86 -2.89 -18.69 11.44
N GLY A 87 -2.22 -17.76 10.73
CA GLY A 87 -0.76 -17.74 10.64
C GLY A 87 -0.07 -17.61 12.00
N VAL A 88 -0.51 -16.67 12.85
CA VAL A 88 0.04 -16.52 14.21
C VAL A 88 -0.23 -17.78 15.05
N PHE A 89 -1.44 -18.30 15.00
CA PHE A 89 -1.83 -19.46 15.77
C PHE A 89 -1.01 -20.71 15.40
N THR A 90 -0.88 -21.01 14.09
CA THR A 90 -0.11 -22.17 13.61
C THR A 90 1.38 -22.08 13.94
N VAL A 91 1.97 -20.89 13.91
CA VAL A 91 3.37 -20.65 14.33
C VAL A 91 3.58 -21.02 15.81
N VAL A 92 2.65 -20.61 16.67
CA VAL A 92 2.72 -20.92 18.10
C VAL A 92 2.49 -22.42 18.34
N VAL A 93 1.51 -23.02 17.66
CA VAL A 93 1.25 -24.47 17.76
C VAL A 93 2.46 -25.30 17.30
N ALA A 94 3.15 -24.88 16.22
CA ALA A 94 4.37 -25.56 15.77
C ALA A 94 5.49 -25.51 16.82
N LEU A 95 5.69 -24.35 17.46
CA LEU A 95 6.65 -24.25 18.57
C LEU A 95 6.28 -25.19 19.73
N LEU A 96 5.01 -25.21 20.11
CA LEU A 96 4.55 -26.08 21.20
C LEU A 96 4.71 -27.55 20.87
N ALA A 97 4.49 -27.97 19.63
CA ALA A 97 4.71 -29.34 19.19
C ALA A 97 6.18 -29.75 19.37
N ILE A 98 7.13 -28.88 19.02
CA ILE A 98 8.57 -29.10 19.21
C ILE A 98 8.88 -29.20 20.72
N LEU A 99 8.40 -28.29 21.54
CA LEU A 99 8.66 -28.25 22.98
C LEU A 99 8.03 -29.48 23.70
N SER A 100 6.84 -29.90 23.25
CA SER A 100 6.18 -31.10 23.75
C SER A 100 7.02 -32.38 23.49
N ASN A 101 7.59 -32.51 22.29
CA ASN A 101 8.45 -33.64 21.96
C ASN A 101 9.75 -33.63 22.76
N PHE A 102 10.35 -32.48 23.06
CA PHE A 102 11.48 -32.40 23.99
C PHE A 102 11.10 -32.98 25.37
N SER A 103 9.91 -32.63 25.87
CA SER A 103 9.43 -33.11 27.16
C SER A 103 9.15 -34.60 27.13
N ALA A 104 8.59 -35.12 26.01
CA ALA A 104 8.33 -36.55 25.81
C ALA A 104 9.62 -37.38 25.74
N CYS A 105 10.68 -36.86 25.09
CA CYS A 105 12.00 -37.54 25.04
C CYS A 105 12.64 -37.62 26.43
N ILE A 106 12.56 -36.56 27.24
CA ILE A 106 13.08 -36.55 28.62
C ILE A 106 12.29 -37.53 29.49
N ASP A 107 10.97 -37.55 29.29
CA ASP A 107 10.12 -38.49 30.04
C ASP A 107 10.40 -39.94 29.65
N ALA A 108 10.51 -40.25 28.37
CA ALA A 108 10.85 -41.58 27.88
C ALA A 108 12.21 -42.09 28.41
N PHE A 109 13.21 -41.19 28.50
CA PHE A 109 14.50 -41.53 29.10
C PHE A 109 14.42 -41.82 30.59
N ARG A 110 13.58 -41.05 31.35
CA ARG A 110 13.43 -41.22 32.80
C ARG A 110 12.51 -42.37 33.18
N ASN A 111 11.48 -42.61 32.38
CA ASN A 111 10.41 -43.57 32.66
C ASN A 111 10.23 -44.52 31.46
N PRO A 112 11.27 -45.31 31.09
CA PRO A 112 11.26 -46.15 29.89
C PRO A 112 10.22 -47.25 29.87
N ASP A 113 9.72 -47.64 31.04
CA ASP A 113 8.68 -48.65 31.22
C ASP A 113 7.26 -48.05 31.18
N ALA A 114 7.14 -46.68 31.12
CA ALA A 114 5.88 -46.00 30.90
C ALA A 114 5.57 -45.96 29.41
N GLY A 115 4.31 -46.07 29.02
CA GLY A 115 3.91 -45.87 27.64
C GLY A 115 3.68 -44.38 27.34
N PRO A 116 3.70 -43.98 26.06
CA PRO A 116 3.48 -42.59 25.63
C PRO A 116 2.12 -42.04 26.02
N GLU A 117 1.19 -42.88 26.34
CA GLU A 117 -0.19 -42.53 26.74
C GLU A 117 -0.33 -42.31 28.26
N SER A 118 0.75 -42.53 29.06
CA SER A 118 0.67 -42.55 30.53
C SER A 118 0.70 -41.17 31.19
N PHE A 119 0.98 -40.06 30.44
CA PHE A 119 1.10 -38.69 30.95
C PHE A 119 1.73 -38.64 32.37
N THR A 120 3.03 -38.88 32.42
CA THR A 120 3.72 -38.89 33.71
C THR A 120 3.77 -37.48 34.31
N LEU A 121 3.94 -37.40 35.61
CA LEU A 121 4.14 -36.08 36.27
C LEU A 121 5.42 -35.41 35.76
N THR A 122 6.45 -36.18 35.44
CA THR A 122 7.71 -35.72 34.86
C THR A 122 7.46 -35.01 33.53
N PHE A 123 6.74 -35.64 32.59
CA PHE A 123 6.36 -35.05 31.31
C PHE A 123 5.66 -33.70 31.49
N SER A 124 4.60 -33.67 32.31
CA SER A 124 3.78 -32.50 32.51
C SER A 124 4.55 -31.32 33.10
N LEU A 125 5.42 -31.58 34.11
CA LEU A 125 6.22 -30.53 34.72
C LEU A 125 7.30 -29.99 33.79
N PHE A 126 8.02 -30.86 33.05
CA PHE A 126 9.00 -30.43 32.04
C PHE A 126 8.33 -29.61 30.92
N GLN A 127 7.21 -30.07 30.40
CA GLN A 127 6.46 -29.39 29.35
C GLN A 127 6.00 -28.00 29.78
N LEU A 128 5.44 -27.88 30.98
CA LEU A 128 5.01 -26.57 31.50
C LEU A 128 6.22 -25.66 31.73
N GLY A 129 7.30 -26.19 32.34
CA GLY A 129 8.51 -25.40 32.62
C GLY A 129 9.18 -24.88 31.35
N ILE A 130 9.42 -25.73 30.35
CA ILE A 130 10.06 -25.32 29.09
C ILE A 130 9.19 -24.31 28.31
N THR A 131 7.86 -24.48 28.36
CA THR A 131 6.93 -23.55 27.71
C THR A 131 6.92 -22.18 28.37
N VAL A 132 6.93 -22.11 29.71
CA VAL A 132 7.03 -20.84 30.43
C VAL A 132 8.34 -20.13 30.12
N ILE A 133 9.46 -20.85 30.09
CA ILE A 133 10.77 -20.32 29.72
C ILE A 133 10.72 -19.79 28.27
N ALA A 134 10.16 -20.54 27.33
CA ALA A 134 10.02 -20.11 25.94
C ALA A 134 9.17 -18.82 25.82
N ILE A 135 8.09 -18.71 26.60
CA ILE A 135 7.27 -17.49 26.59
C ILE A 135 8.07 -16.30 27.13
N LEU A 136 8.80 -16.46 28.23
CA LEU A 136 9.61 -15.36 28.78
C LEU A 136 10.67 -14.88 27.77
N LEU A 137 11.31 -15.79 27.06
CA LEU A 137 12.31 -15.46 26.02
C LEU A 137 11.67 -14.82 24.78
N LEU A 138 10.50 -15.30 24.34
CA LEU A 138 9.86 -14.87 23.12
C LEU A 138 8.89 -13.71 23.28
N ALA A 139 8.49 -13.36 24.51
CA ALA A 139 7.52 -12.27 24.76
C ALA A 139 7.94 -10.96 24.11
N TYR A 140 9.17 -10.53 24.33
CA TYR A 140 9.68 -9.28 23.75
C TYR A 140 9.74 -9.30 22.22
N PRO A 141 10.38 -10.29 21.55
CA PRO A 141 10.38 -10.36 20.09
C PRO A 141 8.97 -10.49 19.50
N PHE A 142 8.07 -11.24 20.10
CA PHE A 142 6.69 -11.38 19.62
C PHE A 142 5.91 -10.05 19.69
N ILE A 143 6.04 -9.31 20.79
CA ILE A 143 5.39 -8.00 20.92
C ILE A 143 5.98 -6.99 19.93
N LYS A 144 7.31 -6.88 19.85
CA LYS A 144 7.99 -5.86 19.06
C LYS A 144 7.99 -6.18 17.56
N HIS A 145 8.51 -7.34 17.18
CA HIS A 145 8.67 -7.70 15.77
C HIS A 145 7.42 -8.36 15.19
N GLY A 146 6.76 -9.23 15.94
CA GLY A 146 5.49 -9.82 15.54
C GLY A 146 4.38 -8.78 15.40
N GLY A 147 4.25 -7.87 16.36
CA GLY A 147 3.30 -6.75 16.31
C GLY A 147 3.55 -5.84 15.11
N PHE A 148 4.82 -5.55 14.77
CA PHE A 148 5.19 -4.80 13.58
C PHE A 148 4.72 -5.49 12.29
N ILE A 149 4.96 -6.81 12.14
CA ILE A 149 4.57 -7.60 10.96
C ILE A 149 3.06 -7.59 10.75
N ILE A 150 2.28 -7.74 11.82
CA ILE A 150 0.82 -7.86 11.76
C ILE A 150 0.14 -6.60 11.23
N ILE A 151 0.67 -5.41 11.59
CA ILE A 151 0.12 -4.12 11.18
C ILE A 151 0.36 -3.87 9.67
N GLN A 152 1.42 -4.45 9.09
CA GLN A 152 1.76 -4.19 7.70
C GLN A 152 0.75 -4.78 6.71
N PRO A 153 0.50 -4.12 5.55
CA PRO A 153 -0.32 -4.63 4.47
C PRO A 153 0.42 -5.69 3.66
N ILE A 154 0.63 -6.86 4.25
CA ILE A 154 1.33 -7.99 3.65
C ILE A 154 0.32 -8.83 2.86
N SER A 155 0.73 -9.34 1.69
CA SER A 155 -0.10 -10.19 0.85
C SER A 155 -0.54 -11.49 1.55
N ALA A 156 -1.72 -11.98 1.22
CA ALA A 156 -2.22 -13.24 1.75
C ALA A 156 -1.28 -14.43 1.43
N ALA A 157 -0.56 -14.37 0.30
CA ALA A 157 0.39 -15.40 -0.11
C ALA A 157 1.52 -15.63 0.92
N VAL A 158 2.07 -14.55 1.50
CA VAL A 158 3.11 -14.65 2.54
C VAL A 158 2.56 -15.30 3.81
N TRP A 159 1.32 -14.97 4.20
CA TRP A 159 0.67 -15.61 5.34
C TRP A 159 0.38 -17.10 5.08
N MET A 160 -0.06 -17.42 3.87
CA MET A 160 -0.31 -18.82 3.46
C MET A 160 0.98 -19.64 3.46
N SER A 161 2.12 -19.10 3.00
CA SER A 161 3.41 -19.80 3.07
C SER A 161 3.87 -20.04 4.51
N LEU A 162 3.64 -19.07 5.41
CA LEU A 162 3.90 -19.21 6.84
C LEU A 162 3.06 -20.33 7.49
N ILE A 163 1.76 -20.38 7.16
CA ILE A 163 0.84 -21.42 7.62
C ILE A 163 1.31 -22.78 7.12
N LEU A 164 1.59 -22.91 5.82
CA LEU A 164 2.04 -24.16 5.22
C LEU A 164 3.33 -24.70 5.89
N PHE A 165 4.32 -23.81 6.09
CA PHE A 165 5.55 -24.18 6.77
C PHE A 165 5.29 -24.64 8.21
N SER A 166 4.45 -23.93 8.96
CA SER A 166 4.08 -24.30 10.34
C SER A 166 3.37 -25.65 10.39
N VAL A 167 2.47 -25.92 9.44
CA VAL A 167 1.77 -27.21 9.34
C VAL A 167 2.75 -28.34 9.03
N ILE A 168 3.70 -28.13 8.12
CA ILE A 168 4.76 -29.12 7.84
C ILE A 168 5.55 -29.46 9.11
N LEU A 169 5.92 -28.43 9.90
CA LEU A 169 6.62 -28.68 11.18
C LEU A 169 5.75 -29.44 12.18
N ILE A 170 4.45 -29.11 12.28
CA ILE A 170 3.52 -29.85 13.16
C ILE A 170 3.44 -31.32 12.74
N VAL A 171 3.26 -31.58 11.44
CA VAL A 171 3.20 -32.98 10.94
C VAL A 171 4.51 -33.72 11.17
N ALA A 172 5.66 -33.05 10.93
CA ALA A 172 6.97 -33.65 11.23
C ALA A 172 7.12 -33.99 12.72
N ASN A 173 6.60 -33.14 13.62
CA ASN A 173 6.63 -33.41 15.06
C ASN A 173 5.70 -34.56 15.49
N ILE A 174 4.54 -34.70 14.84
CA ILE A 174 3.66 -35.87 15.08
C ILE A 174 4.39 -37.15 14.69
N ALA A 175 5.13 -37.15 13.57
CA ALA A 175 5.92 -38.32 13.13
C ALA A 175 7.11 -38.65 14.03
N LEU A 176 7.66 -37.64 14.74
CA LEU A 176 8.79 -37.81 15.67
C LEU A 176 8.35 -38.08 17.12
N MET A 177 7.06 -38.14 17.37
CA MET A 177 6.55 -38.43 18.73
C MET A 177 7.03 -39.79 19.23
N PRO A 178 7.63 -39.86 20.43
CA PRO A 178 8.05 -41.13 20.99
C PRO A 178 6.88 -42.11 21.15
N VAL A 179 6.88 -43.19 20.39
CA VAL A 179 5.88 -44.27 20.49
C VAL A 179 6.37 -45.38 21.39
N GLU A 180 7.66 -45.71 21.34
CA GLU A 180 8.29 -46.76 22.08
C GLU A 180 9.35 -46.22 23.03
N TYR A 181 8.99 -45.98 24.28
CA TYR A 181 9.84 -45.36 25.29
C TYR A 181 11.11 -46.17 25.61
N TYR A 182 11.08 -47.46 25.49
CA TYR A 182 12.25 -48.33 25.76
C TYR A 182 13.44 -48.04 24.83
N LEU A 183 13.21 -47.53 23.60
CA LEU A 183 14.28 -47.16 22.67
C LEU A 183 15.14 -46.01 23.20
N PHE A 184 14.58 -45.19 24.05
CA PHE A 184 15.27 -44.02 24.63
C PHE A 184 16.23 -44.38 25.76
N ARG A 185 16.31 -45.68 26.18
CA ARG A 185 17.38 -46.17 27.05
C ARG A 185 18.76 -46.07 26.38
N GLU A 186 18.83 -46.19 25.05
CA GLU A 186 20.05 -45.96 24.31
C GLU A 186 20.36 -44.47 24.22
N GLN A 187 21.48 -44.08 24.83
CA GLN A 187 21.94 -42.67 24.83
C GLN A 187 22.11 -42.12 23.41
N GLN A 188 22.61 -42.97 22.46
CA GLN A 188 22.79 -42.59 21.07
C GLN A 188 21.46 -42.23 20.38
N PHE A 189 20.42 -43.03 20.60
CA PHE A 189 19.09 -42.82 20.05
C PHE A 189 18.48 -41.51 20.60
N LEU A 190 18.51 -41.32 21.92
CA LEU A 190 18.08 -40.07 22.56
C LEU A 190 18.81 -38.85 22.00
N ALA A 191 20.16 -38.93 21.87
CA ALA A 191 20.96 -37.83 21.37
C ALA A 191 20.57 -37.45 19.92
N ASN A 192 20.34 -38.44 19.06
CA ASN A 192 19.94 -38.20 17.67
C ASN A 192 18.54 -37.53 17.60
N VAL A 193 17.56 -37.97 18.37
CA VAL A 193 16.23 -37.35 18.39
C VAL A 193 16.28 -35.94 18.93
N LEU A 194 17.01 -35.67 20.02
CA LEU A 194 17.20 -34.34 20.57
C LEU A 194 17.91 -33.40 19.56
N LEU A 195 18.90 -33.91 18.80
CA LEU A 195 19.54 -33.14 17.75
C LEU A 195 18.57 -32.73 16.65
N ILE A 196 17.67 -33.65 16.22
CA ILE A 196 16.64 -33.36 15.23
C ILE A 196 15.67 -32.27 15.75
N LEU A 197 15.21 -32.43 17.00
CA LEU A 197 14.29 -31.46 17.62
C LEU A 197 14.96 -30.06 17.77
N PHE A 198 16.24 -30.05 18.18
CA PHE A 198 17.00 -28.80 18.22
C PHE A 198 17.15 -28.18 16.84
N GLY A 199 17.45 -28.97 15.82
CA GLY A 199 17.47 -28.53 14.42
C GLY A 199 16.13 -27.90 13.97
N GLN A 200 15.02 -28.55 14.31
CA GLN A 200 13.68 -27.99 14.02
C GLN A 200 13.43 -26.67 14.73
N LEU A 201 13.84 -26.52 15.98
CA LEU A 201 13.73 -25.27 16.74
C LEU A 201 14.54 -24.15 16.08
N VAL A 202 15.77 -24.45 15.65
CA VAL A 202 16.62 -23.51 14.91
C VAL A 202 15.97 -23.12 13.59
N VAL A 203 15.48 -24.06 12.80
CA VAL A 203 14.80 -23.80 11.52
C VAL A 203 13.53 -22.95 11.73
N TRP A 204 12.74 -23.25 12.76
CA TRP A 204 11.58 -22.44 13.14
C TRP A 204 11.98 -20.99 13.46
N GLY A 205 13.01 -20.79 14.29
CA GLY A 205 13.50 -19.45 14.64
C GLY A 205 14.08 -18.70 13.46
N LEU A 206 14.91 -19.35 12.63
CA LEU A 206 15.47 -18.76 11.42
C LEU A 206 14.39 -18.32 10.43
N MET A 207 13.34 -19.13 10.27
CA MET A 207 12.20 -18.78 9.42
C MET A 207 11.54 -17.47 9.85
N LEU A 208 11.30 -17.27 11.16
CA LEU A 208 10.72 -16.02 11.68
C LEU A 208 11.66 -14.82 11.47
N ILE A 209 12.95 -15.01 11.67
CA ILE A 209 13.97 -13.97 11.46
C ILE A 209 14.03 -13.59 9.99
N LEU A 210 14.09 -14.55 9.07
CA LEU A 210 14.12 -14.30 7.63
C LEU A 210 12.84 -13.61 7.15
N LEU A 211 11.67 -14.03 7.66
CA LEU A 211 10.40 -13.38 7.37
C LEU A 211 10.42 -11.90 7.81
N TYR A 212 10.91 -11.62 9.00
CA TYR A 212 11.04 -10.24 9.50
C TYR A 212 11.94 -9.40 8.59
N PHE A 213 13.11 -9.89 8.21
CA PHE A 213 14.04 -9.16 7.33
C PHE A 213 13.47 -8.98 5.93
N ALA A 214 12.82 -10.00 5.37
CA ALA A 214 12.19 -9.91 4.05
C ALA A 214 11.09 -8.82 4.02
N ILE A 215 10.24 -8.78 5.04
CA ILE A 215 9.17 -7.77 5.15
C ILE A 215 9.77 -6.39 5.37
N SER A 216 10.74 -6.23 6.26
CA SER A 216 11.41 -4.96 6.53
C SER A 216 12.13 -4.42 5.28
N GLY A 217 12.80 -5.30 4.53
CA GLY A 217 13.44 -4.96 3.25
C GLY A 217 12.42 -4.50 2.20
N MET A 218 11.31 -5.21 2.04
CA MET A 218 10.24 -4.85 1.10
C MET A 218 9.65 -3.46 1.42
N LEU A 219 9.43 -3.17 2.70
CA LEU A 219 8.92 -1.86 3.14
C LEU A 219 9.92 -0.73 2.87
N THR A 220 11.20 -0.99 3.08
CA THR A 220 12.28 -0.03 2.79
C THR A 220 12.35 0.27 1.29
N ILE A 221 12.29 -0.78 0.43
CA ILE A 221 12.28 -0.64 -1.02
C ILE A 221 11.07 0.18 -1.48
N ASN A 222 9.87 -0.08 -0.95
CA ASN A 222 8.68 0.67 -1.31
C ASN A 222 8.79 2.16 -0.93
N LYS A 223 9.29 2.47 0.27
CA LYS A 223 9.56 3.86 0.69
C LYS A 223 10.59 4.56 -0.20
N MET A 224 11.64 3.84 -0.63
CA MET A 224 12.64 4.38 -1.56
C MET A 224 12.03 4.66 -2.94
N LYS A 225 11.16 3.78 -3.45
CA LYS A 225 10.44 4.00 -4.71
C LYS A 225 9.54 5.24 -4.67
N GLU A 226 8.77 5.42 -3.59
CA GLU A 226 7.94 6.61 -3.39
C GLU A 226 8.78 7.89 -3.36
N LYS A 227 9.91 7.86 -2.63
CA LYS A 227 10.84 9.00 -2.57
C LYS A 227 11.46 9.32 -3.94
N ASN A 228 11.87 8.31 -4.69
CA ASN A 228 12.45 8.51 -6.02
C ASN A 228 11.42 9.10 -6.99
N SER A 229 10.19 8.58 -6.99
CA SER A 229 9.10 9.14 -7.81
C SER A 229 8.82 10.60 -7.47
N PHE A 230 8.85 10.96 -6.18
CA PHE A 230 8.70 12.36 -5.76
C PHE A 230 9.86 13.25 -6.26
N LEU A 231 11.11 12.76 -6.18
CA LEU A 231 12.28 13.50 -6.68
C LEU A 231 12.24 13.69 -8.20
N GLU A 232 11.84 12.67 -8.97
CA GLU A 232 11.65 12.75 -10.41
C GLU A 232 10.60 13.81 -10.79
N MET A 233 9.50 13.88 -10.04
CA MET A 233 8.48 14.92 -10.25
C MET A 233 9.04 16.31 -9.98
N GLN A 234 9.79 16.52 -8.88
CA GLN A 234 10.43 17.81 -8.59
C GLN A 234 11.43 18.21 -9.67
N GLU A 235 12.25 17.27 -10.18
CA GLU A 235 13.21 17.54 -11.24
C GLU A 235 12.50 17.96 -12.55
N SER A 236 11.40 17.30 -12.88
CA SER A 236 10.57 17.66 -14.03
C SER A 236 10.01 19.08 -13.93
N GLN A 237 9.48 19.45 -12.75
CA GLN A 237 8.99 20.80 -12.49
C GLN A 237 10.12 21.84 -12.59
N PHE A 238 11.29 21.54 -12.03
CA PHE A 238 12.45 22.44 -12.10
C PHE A 238 12.92 22.66 -13.55
N ARG A 239 12.99 21.59 -14.35
CA ARG A 239 13.34 21.68 -15.78
C ARG A 239 12.32 22.52 -16.56
N SER A 240 11.04 22.39 -16.26
CA SER A 240 9.98 23.21 -16.89
C SER A 240 10.13 24.68 -16.52
N MET A 241 10.40 24.98 -15.26
CA MET A 241 10.65 26.34 -14.78
C MET A 241 11.89 26.95 -15.42
N GLN A 242 12.99 26.19 -15.57
CA GLN A 242 14.20 26.67 -16.28
C GLN A 242 13.91 26.99 -17.75
N LYS A 243 13.10 26.17 -18.45
CA LYS A 243 12.69 26.46 -19.82
C LYS A 243 11.88 27.75 -19.90
N TYR A 244 10.96 27.98 -18.96
CA TYR A 244 10.17 29.19 -18.89
C TYR A 244 11.05 30.44 -18.64
N ILE A 245 12.00 30.37 -17.70
CA ILE A 245 12.94 31.46 -17.42
C ILE A 245 13.73 31.81 -18.68
N LYS A 246 14.33 30.80 -19.35
CA LYS A 246 15.10 31.05 -20.61
C LYS A 246 14.25 31.65 -21.70
N ALA A 247 12.99 31.20 -21.86
CA ALA A 247 12.07 31.78 -22.84
C ALA A 247 11.75 33.25 -22.50
N SER A 248 11.49 33.55 -21.22
CA SER A 248 11.24 34.91 -20.74
C SER A 248 12.46 35.82 -20.91
N GLU A 249 13.67 35.34 -20.64
CA GLU A 249 14.92 36.08 -20.87
C GLU A 249 15.11 36.42 -22.36
N LYS A 250 14.87 35.45 -23.24
CA LYS A 250 14.92 35.68 -24.70
C LYS A 250 13.94 36.73 -25.11
N THR A 251 12.67 36.65 -24.70
CA THR A 251 11.64 37.64 -25.03
C THR A 251 12.00 39.05 -24.55
N ARG A 252 12.52 39.13 -23.31
CA ARG A 252 12.99 40.43 -22.76
C ARG A 252 14.17 41.01 -23.53
N HIS A 253 15.12 40.12 -23.93
CA HIS A 253 16.27 40.55 -24.76
C HIS A 253 15.82 41.07 -26.12
N ASP A 254 14.94 40.35 -26.79
CA ASP A 254 14.42 40.75 -28.11
C ASP A 254 13.61 42.05 -28.03
N PHE A 255 12.78 42.21 -26.98
CA PHE A 255 12.07 43.46 -26.72
C PHE A 255 13.05 44.63 -26.50
N ARG A 256 14.09 44.44 -25.67
CA ARG A 256 15.10 45.48 -25.44
C ARG A 256 15.82 45.88 -26.73
N HIS A 257 16.16 44.90 -27.57
CA HIS A 257 16.80 45.15 -28.86
C HIS A 257 15.90 46.03 -29.76
N ASN A 258 14.61 45.69 -29.84
CA ASN A 258 13.65 46.47 -30.64
C ASN A 258 13.50 47.92 -30.14
N ILE A 259 13.45 48.15 -28.83
CA ILE A 259 13.39 49.47 -28.24
C ILE A 259 14.69 50.26 -28.52
N LEU A 260 15.86 49.65 -28.44
CA LEU A 260 17.14 50.28 -28.75
C LEU A 260 17.21 50.72 -30.24
N THR A 261 16.77 49.85 -31.15
CA THR A 261 16.70 50.19 -32.59
C THR A 261 15.77 51.37 -32.85
N LEU A 262 14.60 51.41 -32.21
CA LEU A 262 13.69 52.55 -32.34
C LEU A 262 14.28 53.84 -31.77
N ALA A 263 15.00 53.78 -30.63
CA ALA A 263 15.67 54.92 -30.02
C ALA A 263 16.79 55.48 -30.93
N GLU A 264 17.54 54.59 -31.60
CA GLU A 264 18.60 54.95 -32.52
C GLU A 264 18.06 55.64 -33.77
N LEU A 265 17.01 55.10 -34.40
CA LEU A 265 16.31 55.73 -35.52
C LEU A 265 15.72 57.09 -35.16
N TYR A 266 15.22 57.26 -33.94
CA TYR A 266 14.71 58.54 -33.45
C TYR A 266 15.82 59.56 -33.28
N ASN A 267 16.97 59.22 -32.72
CA ASN A 267 18.11 60.04 -32.50
C ASN A 267 18.75 60.52 -33.85
N GLU A 268 18.64 59.69 -34.89
CA GLU A 268 19.10 60.00 -36.25
C GLU A 268 18.10 60.87 -37.03
N GLY A 269 16.90 61.15 -36.46
CA GLY A 269 15.88 61.94 -37.11
C GLY A 269 15.14 61.22 -38.26
N LYS A 270 15.26 59.91 -38.35
CA LYS A 270 14.70 59.03 -39.40
C LYS A 270 13.24 58.65 -39.13
N THR A 271 12.36 59.60 -39.08
CA THR A 271 10.94 59.42 -38.70
C THR A 271 10.20 58.41 -39.60
N ASP A 272 10.46 58.44 -40.91
CA ASP A 272 9.82 57.54 -41.88
C ASP A 272 10.29 56.04 -41.69
N GLU A 273 11.54 55.86 -41.28
CA GLU A 273 12.08 54.49 -40.99
C GLU A 273 11.51 53.93 -39.69
N ILE A 274 11.25 54.78 -38.70
CA ILE A 274 10.54 54.38 -37.47
C ILE A 274 9.17 53.82 -37.80
N GLY A 275 8.40 54.53 -38.66
CA GLY A 275 7.09 54.07 -39.09
C GLY A 275 7.13 52.71 -39.80
N LYS A 276 8.09 52.53 -40.71
CA LYS A 276 8.30 51.25 -41.41
C LYS A 276 8.69 50.12 -40.45
N TYR A 277 9.61 50.35 -39.52
CA TYR A 277 10.04 49.37 -38.55
C TYR A 277 8.92 48.97 -37.60
N LEU A 278 8.13 49.93 -37.09
CA LEU A 278 6.97 49.64 -36.25
C LEU A 278 5.92 48.82 -37.01
N ASN A 279 5.62 49.17 -38.28
CA ASN A 279 4.68 48.37 -39.07
C ASN A 279 5.19 46.94 -39.31
N GLN A 280 6.49 46.77 -39.61
CA GLN A 280 7.08 45.43 -39.75
C GLN A 280 7.03 44.66 -38.44
N TYR A 281 7.29 45.31 -37.30
CA TYR A 281 7.21 44.67 -35.99
C TYR A 281 5.78 44.27 -35.65
N VAL A 282 4.79 45.13 -35.87
CA VAL A 282 3.36 44.85 -35.68
C VAL A 282 2.89 43.73 -36.62
N ASP A 283 3.36 43.70 -37.87
CA ASP A 283 3.04 42.59 -38.81
C ASP A 283 3.70 41.25 -38.43
N SER A 284 4.83 41.29 -37.70
CA SER A 284 5.50 40.10 -37.15
C SER A 284 4.84 39.59 -35.89
N LEU A 285 4.03 40.38 -35.19
CA LEU A 285 3.22 39.92 -34.08
C LEU A 285 2.11 39.00 -34.61
N PRO A 286 1.78 37.93 -33.91
CA PRO A 286 0.67 37.06 -34.28
C PRO A 286 -0.59 37.90 -34.50
N LYS A 287 -1.18 37.84 -35.72
CA LYS A 287 -2.40 38.60 -36.10
C LYS A 287 -3.66 38.02 -35.42
N ASN A 288 -3.55 37.46 -34.21
CA ASN A 288 -4.72 37.07 -33.45
C ASN A 288 -5.24 38.29 -32.68
N GLU A 289 -6.43 38.74 -33.05
CA GLU A 289 -7.21 39.63 -32.19
C GLU A 289 -7.23 39.02 -30.78
N TYR A 290 -6.65 39.76 -29.80
CA TYR A 290 -6.74 39.38 -28.41
C TYR A 290 -8.20 39.43 -27.99
N VAL A 291 -8.82 38.26 -27.85
CA VAL A 291 -10.23 38.13 -27.50
C VAL A 291 -10.36 38.02 -26.00
N ILE A 292 -11.28 38.75 -25.41
CA ILE A 292 -11.62 38.65 -23.99
C ILE A 292 -12.70 37.58 -23.82
N PHE A 293 -12.28 36.37 -23.42
CA PHE A 293 -13.19 35.24 -23.15
C PHE A 293 -13.72 35.28 -21.72
N CYS A 294 -12.95 35.83 -20.77
CA CYS A 294 -13.33 35.94 -19.36
C CYS A 294 -12.57 37.06 -18.65
N GLY A 295 -13.04 37.47 -17.47
CA GLY A 295 -12.42 38.51 -16.64
C GLY A 295 -11.11 38.04 -15.95
N ASN A 296 -10.85 36.75 -15.82
CA ASN A 296 -9.59 36.25 -15.25
C ASN A 296 -8.45 36.42 -16.25
N THR A 297 -7.51 37.33 -15.97
CA THR A 297 -6.43 37.72 -16.87
C THR A 297 -5.49 36.57 -17.24
N ALA A 298 -5.13 35.72 -16.27
CA ALA A 298 -4.20 34.61 -16.48
C ALA A 298 -4.83 33.52 -17.35
N LEU A 299 -6.07 33.14 -17.05
CA LEU A 299 -6.82 32.17 -17.84
C LEU A 299 -7.10 32.72 -19.26
N ASN A 300 -7.45 34.00 -19.39
CA ASN A 300 -7.72 34.62 -20.68
C ASN A 300 -6.48 34.61 -21.60
N ALA A 301 -5.29 34.85 -21.04
CA ALA A 301 -4.03 34.73 -21.78
C ALA A 301 -3.78 33.30 -22.25
N LEU A 302 -4.03 32.31 -21.40
CA LEU A 302 -3.91 30.88 -21.72
C LEU A 302 -4.90 30.48 -22.84
N LEU A 303 -6.15 30.96 -22.78
CA LEU A 303 -7.17 30.67 -23.79
C LEU A 303 -6.78 31.22 -25.16
N ASN A 304 -6.29 32.47 -25.21
CA ASN A 304 -5.79 33.06 -26.45
C ASN A 304 -4.60 32.27 -27.03
N TYR A 305 -3.70 31.79 -26.18
CA TYR A 305 -2.61 30.90 -26.61
C TYR A 305 -3.15 29.63 -27.27
N TYR A 306 -4.13 28.96 -26.66
CA TYR A 306 -4.68 27.74 -27.24
C TYR A 306 -5.55 27.95 -28.46
N VAL A 307 -6.23 29.11 -28.60
CA VAL A 307 -6.90 29.51 -29.85
C VAL A 307 -5.88 29.59 -30.99
N HIS A 308 -4.71 30.18 -30.74
CA HIS A 308 -3.63 30.25 -31.72
C HIS A 308 -3.05 28.85 -32.03
N VAL A 309 -2.74 28.06 -31.02
CA VAL A 309 -2.18 26.70 -31.19
C VAL A 309 -3.13 25.78 -31.96
N THR A 310 -4.42 25.80 -31.67
CA THR A 310 -5.43 25.02 -32.36
C THR A 310 -5.61 25.44 -33.81
N SER A 311 -5.57 26.76 -34.09
CA SER A 311 -5.61 27.31 -35.46
C SER A 311 -4.40 26.83 -36.28
N LEU A 312 -3.18 26.85 -35.71
CA LEU A 312 -1.97 26.37 -36.40
C LEU A 312 -1.99 24.87 -36.71
N ASN A 313 -2.71 24.07 -35.91
CA ASN A 313 -2.82 22.64 -36.06
C ASN A 313 -4.09 22.21 -36.84
N GLU A 314 -4.86 23.15 -37.38
CA GLU A 314 -6.11 22.93 -38.11
C GLU A 314 -7.14 22.13 -37.26
N ILE A 315 -7.24 22.48 -35.96
CA ILE A 315 -8.18 21.88 -35.02
C ILE A 315 -9.42 22.77 -34.91
N ASP A 316 -10.61 22.19 -35.10
CA ASP A 316 -11.90 22.88 -34.84
C ASP A 316 -12.07 23.02 -33.32
N PHE A 317 -11.86 24.25 -32.83
CA PHE A 317 -11.84 24.54 -31.39
C PHE A 317 -13.06 25.35 -30.97
N LYS A 318 -13.88 24.76 -30.07
CA LYS A 318 -15.06 25.44 -29.51
C LYS A 318 -14.81 25.79 -28.05
N LEU A 319 -15.18 27.02 -27.67
CA LEU A 319 -14.99 27.58 -26.34
C LEU A 319 -16.32 28.01 -25.74
N HIS A 320 -16.60 27.57 -24.53
CA HIS A 320 -17.75 27.98 -23.73
C HIS A 320 -17.28 28.35 -22.31
N ILE A 321 -17.13 29.66 -22.06
CA ILE A 321 -16.57 30.16 -20.80
C ILE A 321 -17.60 31.05 -20.10
N SER A 322 -17.95 30.68 -18.85
CA SER A 322 -18.82 31.47 -17.98
C SER A 322 -18.35 31.33 -16.52
N ILE A 323 -17.43 32.21 -16.14
CA ILE A 323 -16.85 32.27 -14.81
C ILE A 323 -16.76 33.70 -14.30
N PRO A 324 -16.83 33.94 -12.97
CA PRO A 324 -16.57 35.24 -12.39
C PRO A 324 -15.10 35.63 -12.54
N GLU A 325 -14.81 36.94 -12.43
CA GLU A 325 -13.45 37.49 -12.51
C GLU A 325 -12.52 36.87 -11.43
N HIS A 326 -13.04 36.69 -10.23
CA HIS A 326 -12.30 36.09 -9.11
C HIS A 326 -12.89 34.74 -8.72
N LEU A 327 -12.04 33.74 -8.70
CA LEU A 327 -12.35 32.37 -8.24
C LEU A 327 -11.55 32.08 -6.96
N PRO A 328 -12.05 31.25 -6.03
CA PRO A 328 -11.29 30.80 -4.87
C PRO A 328 -10.24 29.71 -5.20
N VAL A 329 -9.96 29.50 -6.47
CA VAL A 329 -8.88 28.66 -7.00
C VAL A 329 -7.76 29.59 -7.46
N SER A 330 -6.49 29.28 -7.12
CA SER A 330 -5.36 30.11 -7.55
C SER A 330 -5.23 30.13 -9.08
N ASP A 331 -4.84 31.25 -9.64
CA ASP A 331 -4.63 31.39 -11.10
C ASP A 331 -3.59 30.38 -11.62
N VAL A 332 -2.58 30.11 -10.82
CA VAL A 332 -1.52 29.15 -11.17
C VAL A 332 -2.10 27.73 -11.29
N ASP A 333 -2.92 27.30 -10.33
CA ASP A 333 -3.51 25.97 -10.33
C ASP A 333 -4.57 25.84 -11.43
N LEU A 334 -5.39 26.88 -11.63
CA LEU A 334 -6.39 26.92 -12.70
C LEU A 334 -5.72 26.80 -14.07
N CYS A 335 -4.70 27.63 -14.33
CA CYS A 335 -3.95 27.60 -15.58
C CYS A 335 -3.17 26.30 -15.76
N SER A 336 -2.64 25.71 -14.69
CA SER A 336 -1.96 24.41 -14.72
C SER A 336 -2.92 23.29 -15.11
N MET A 337 -4.11 23.22 -14.51
CA MET A 337 -5.12 22.21 -14.84
C MET A 337 -5.58 22.33 -16.29
N VAL A 338 -6.01 23.53 -16.71
CA VAL A 338 -6.47 23.78 -18.08
C VAL A 338 -5.36 23.52 -19.10
N GLY A 339 -4.13 23.99 -18.80
CA GLY A 339 -2.96 23.80 -19.66
C GLY A 339 -2.62 22.33 -19.88
N ASN A 340 -2.56 21.55 -18.82
CA ASN A 340 -2.26 20.10 -18.90
C ASN A 340 -3.30 19.33 -19.71
N ILE A 341 -4.59 19.66 -19.57
CA ILE A 341 -5.65 18.98 -20.31
C ILE A 341 -5.63 19.41 -21.78
N MET A 342 -5.48 20.70 -22.04
CA MET A 342 -5.43 21.24 -23.41
C MET A 342 -4.20 20.76 -24.18
N GLU A 343 -3.03 20.68 -23.53
CA GLU A 343 -1.84 20.09 -24.15
C GLU A 343 -2.08 18.64 -24.57
N ASN A 344 -2.69 17.84 -23.68
CA ASN A 344 -3.04 16.45 -23.99
C ASN A 344 -4.08 16.36 -25.12
N ALA A 345 -5.07 17.24 -25.15
CA ALA A 345 -6.10 17.28 -26.18
C ALA A 345 -5.52 17.63 -27.56
N VAL A 346 -4.66 18.65 -27.64
CA VAL A 346 -3.99 19.06 -28.88
C VAL A 346 -3.14 17.91 -29.45
N ILE A 347 -2.34 17.25 -28.59
CA ILE A 347 -1.50 16.13 -29.02
C ILE A 347 -2.35 14.93 -29.49
N ALA A 348 -3.42 14.62 -28.78
CA ALA A 348 -4.31 13.52 -29.14
C ALA A 348 -5.01 13.75 -30.48
N CYS A 349 -5.41 15.02 -30.76
CA CYS A 349 -6.01 15.42 -32.01
C CYS A 349 -5.08 15.29 -33.23
N GLN A 350 -3.76 15.38 -33.05
CA GLN A 350 -2.80 15.25 -34.18
C GLN A 350 -2.92 13.89 -34.89
N SER A 351 -3.33 12.84 -34.19
CA SER A 351 -3.50 11.50 -34.71
C SER A 351 -4.97 11.13 -35.01
N ALA A 352 -5.91 12.08 -34.88
CA ALA A 352 -7.33 11.86 -35.12
C ALA A 352 -7.70 12.15 -36.58
N ASP A 353 -8.68 11.40 -37.12
CA ASP A 353 -9.20 11.63 -38.49
C ASP A 353 -9.93 12.97 -38.60
N LYS A 354 -10.73 13.32 -37.58
CA LYS A 354 -11.40 14.61 -37.47
C LYS A 354 -10.89 15.31 -36.22
N LYS A 355 -10.23 16.44 -36.37
CA LYS A 355 -9.58 17.19 -35.30
C LYS A 355 -10.56 18.13 -34.65
N THR A 356 -11.08 17.80 -33.51
CA THR A 356 -12.03 18.64 -32.73
C THR A 356 -11.66 18.70 -31.28
N ILE A 357 -11.74 19.90 -30.68
CA ILE A 357 -11.62 20.14 -29.24
C ILE A 357 -12.76 21.05 -28.82
N GLU A 358 -13.43 20.71 -27.74
CA GLU A 358 -14.42 21.55 -27.08
C GLU A 358 -14.00 21.74 -25.62
N LEU A 359 -13.78 23.00 -25.22
CA LEU A 359 -13.46 23.39 -23.84
C LEU A 359 -14.63 24.18 -23.25
N THR A 360 -15.16 23.65 -22.15
CA THR A 360 -16.22 24.30 -21.37
C THR A 360 -15.71 24.57 -19.96
N ILE A 361 -15.75 25.83 -19.51
CA ILE A 361 -15.43 26.22 -18.14
C ILE A 361 -16.61 27.05 -17.60
N LEU A 362 -17.30 26.46 -16.60
CA LEU A 362 -18.51 27.05 -16.04
C LEU A 362 -18.39 27.13 -14.52
N SER A 363 -18.89 28.23 -13.95
CA SER A 363 -19.11 28.36 -12.52
C SER A 363 -20.59 28.44 -12.23
N GLU A 364 -21.20 27.37 -11.73
CA GLU A 364 -22.61 27.31 -11.41
C GLU A 364 -22.87 27.98 -10.06
N LYS A 365 -23.65 29.07 -10.07
CA LYS A 365 -24.10 29.86 -8.90
C LYS A 365 -22.97 30.17 -7.88
N ARG A 366 -21.70 30.23 -8.31
CA ARG A 366 -20.49 30.36 -7.48
C ARG A 366 -20.31 29.23 -6.44
N MET A 367 -20.95 28.09 -6.65
CA MET A 367 -20.84 26.95 -5.73
C MET A 367 -19.87 25.89 -6.25
N GLN A 368 -19.75 25.76 -7.56
CA GLN A 368 -18.93 24.72 -8.17
C GLN A 368 -18.32 25.22 -9.50
N LEU A 369 -17.05 24.92 -9.71
CA LEU A 369 -16.34 25.15 -10.95
C LEU A 369 -16.29 23.82 -11.71
N TYR A 370 -16.75 23.84 -12.96
CA TYR A 370 -16.65 22.73 -13.90
C TYR A 370 -15.66 23.08 -15.00
N ILE A 371 -14.72 22.20 -15.26
CA ILE A 371 -13.80 22.28 -16.41
C ILE A 371 -13.98 20.97 -17.18
N VAL A 372 -14.49 21.08 -18.40
CA VAL A 372 -14.76 19.94 -19.27
C VAL A 372 -14.03 20.13 -20.59
N VAL A 373 -13.21 19.16 -20.97
CA VAL A 373 -12.59 19.10 -22.29
C VAL A 373 -12.99 17.82 -22.97
N VAL A 374 -13.53 17.97 -24.17
CA VAL A 374 -13.84 16.84 -25.06
C VAL A 374 -12.98 16.97 -26.30
N ASN A 375 -12.16 15.98 -26.56
CA ASN A 375 -11.32 16.00 -27.77
C ASN A 375 -11.42 14.70 -28.57
N SER A 376 -11.21 14.80 -29.86
CA SER A 376 -11.04 13.66 -30.73
C SER A 376 -9.65 13.03 -30.56
N PHE A 377 -9.54 11.71 -30.78
CA PHE A 377 -8.28 10.97 -30.77
C PHE A 377 -8.38 9.73 -31.69
N ASN A 378 -7.29 8.98 -31.85
CA ASN A 378 -7.24 7.80 -32.74
C ASN A 378 -7.96 6.55 -32.21
N GLY A 379 -8.61 6.61 -31.05
CA GLY A 379 -9.30 5.48 -30.41
C GLY A 379 -8.42 4.54 -29.60
N VAL A 380 -7.10 4.78 -29.52
CA VAL A 380 -6.17 3.95 -28.75
C VAL A 380 -5.83 4.61 -27.43
N ALA A 381 -6.42 4.14 -26.34
CA ALA A 381 -6.11 4.59 -24.98
C ALA A 381 -5.48 3.46 -24.18
N ARG A 382 -4.37 3.74 -23.50
CA ARG A 382 -3.71 2.77 -22.60
C ARG A 382 -4.10 3.05 -21.16
N GLN A 383 -4.56 2.00 -20.47
CA GLN A 383 -4.84 2.06 -19.04
C GLN A 383 -3.95 1.05 -18.29
N ARG A 384 -3.47 1.46 -17.13
CA ARG A 384 -2.77 0.59 -16.17
C ARG A 384 -3.33 0.88 -14.79
N ASP A 385 -3.78 -0.16 -14.07
CA ASP A 385 -4.39 -0.05 -12.75
C ASP A 385 -5.57 0.95 -12.69
N GLY A 386 -6.40 0.99 -13.76
CA GLY A 386 -7.55 1.89 -13.87
C GLY A 386 -7.21 3.36 -14.17
N ARG A 387 -5.94 3.70 -14.41
CA ARG A 387 -5.47 5.05 -14.75
C ARG A 387 -4.98 5.12 -16.19
N TYR A 388 -5.26 6.24 -16.86
CA TYR A 388 -4.72 6.49 -18.21
C TYR A 388 -3.23 6.77 -18.14
N VAL A 389 -2.45 6.08 -18.99
CA VAL A 389 -0.99 6.20 -19.07
C VAL A 389 -0.63 6.89 -20.38
N SER A 390 0.42 7.73 -20.37
CA SER A 390 0.91 8.39 -21.57
C SER A 390 1.27 7.37 -22.66
N THR A 391 0.88 7.64 -23.87
CA THR A 391 1.27 6.88 -25.07
C THR A 391 2.61 7.35 -25.66
N LYS A 392 3.22 8.40 -25.11
CA LYS A 392 4.54 8.91 -25.52
C LYS A 392 5.65 8.01 -24.97
N SER A 393 6.67 7.71 -25.78
CA SER A 393 7.83 6.90 -25.43
C SER A 393 8.74 7.51 -24.33
N ASP A 394 8.64 8.83 -24.07
CA ASP A 394 9.53 9.60 -23.19
C ASP A 394 8.81 10.35 -22.06
N GLY A 395 7.52 10.20 -21.88
CA GLY A 395 6.77 10.97 -20.90
C GLY A 395 6.09 10.10 -19.85
N SER A 396 6.50 10.27 -18.61
CA SER A 396 5.68 9.90 -17.47
C SER A 396 4.28 10.54 -17.67
N GLY A 397 3.21 9.74 -17.63
CA GLY A 397 1.82 10.20 -17.74
C GLY A 397 1.37 11.10 -16.57
N VAL A 398 2.19 12.11 -16.24
CA VAL A 398 2.09 12.97 -15.06
C VAL A 398 0.99 14.03 -15.22
N GLY A 399 0.64 14.42 -16.47
CA GLY A 399 -0.30 15.52 -16.71
C GLY A 399 -1.69 15.27 -16.10
N LEU A 400 -2.33 14.16 -16.43
CA LEU A 400 -3.67 13.83 -15.89
C LEU A 400 -3.64 13.54 -14.39
N ALA A 401 -2.55 12.92 -13.89
CA ALA A 401 -2.36 12.67 -12.46
C ALA A 401 -2.17 13.98 -11.68
N SER A 402 -1.43 14.95 -12.25
CA SER A 402 -1.27 16.29 -11.67
C SER A 402 -2.60 17.04 -11.61
N VAL A 403 -3.41 16.94 -12.66
CA VAL A 403 -4.76 17.55 -12.68
C VAL A 403 -5.64 16.94 -11.58
N ALA A 404 -5.64 15.63 -11.44
CA ALA A 404 -6.42 14.95 -10.40
C ALA A 404 -5.97 15.38 -8.99
N ALA A 405 -4.66 15.38 -8.73
CA ALA A 405 -4.11 15.81 -7.45
C ALA A 405 -4.42 17.27 -7.13
N THR A 406 -4.34 18.17 -8.13
CA THR A 406 -4.70 19.57 -7.93
C THR A 406 -6.19 19.71 -7.64
N ALA A 407 -7.08 19.02 -8.36
CA ALA A 407 -8.52 19.04 -8.08
C ALA A 407 -8.83 18.53 -6.65
N GLU A 408 -8.20 17.44 -6.23
CA GLU A 408 -8.34 16.87 -4.89
C GLU A 408 -7.90 17.84 -3.78
N ASN A 409 -6.84 18.63 -3.99
CA ASN A 409 -6.37 19.65 -3.03
C ASN A 409 -7.45 20.72 -2.74
N TYR A 410 -8.34 20.98 -3.70
CA TYR A 410 -9.49 21.86 -3.53
C TYR A 410 -10.77 21.14 -3.12
N GLY A 411 -10.68 19.83 -2.76
CA GLY A 411 -11.84 19.02 -2.41
C GLY A 411 -12.72 18.64 -3.61
N GLY A 412 -12.18 18.76 -4.81
CA GLY A 412 -12.83 18.43 -6.07
C GLY A 412 -12.50 17.03 -6.57
N VAL A 413 -12.99 16.71 -7.76
CA VAL A 413 -12.79 15.41 -8.42
C VAL A 413 -12.43 15.64 -9.88
N ALA A 414 -11.49 14.86 -10.42
CA ALA A 414 -11.20 14.78 -11.84
C ALA A 414 -11.50 13.37 -12.36
N GLN A 415 -12.28 13.28 -13.42
CA GLN A 415 -12.65 12.03 -14.08
C GLN A 415 -12.24 12.06 -15.54
N PHE A 416 -11.60 11.00 -15.98
CA PHE A 416 -11.15 10.83 -17.36
C PHE A 416 -11.81 9.58 -17.93
N SER A 417 -12.37 9.69 -19.13
CA SER A 417 -13.04 8.58 -19.82
C SER A 417 -12.90 8.71 -21.33
N HIS A 418 -13.19 7.67 -22.05
CA HIS A 418 -13.30 7.73 -23.52
C HIS A 418 -14.49 6.89 -23.99
N GLU A 419 -15.08 7.37 -25.08
CA GLU A 419 -16.15 6.68 -25.79
C GLU A 419 -15.91 6.80 -27.30
N GLY A 420 -15.75 5.68 -27.96
CA GLY A 420 -15.40 5.65 -29.39
C GLY A 420 -14.07 6.38 -29.66
N LYS A 421 -14.13 7.45 -30.47
CA LYS A 421 -12.98 8.30 -30.82
C LYS A 421 -12.97 9.65 -30.06
N HIS A 422 -13.67 9.77 -28.94
CA HIS A 422 -13.71 10.95 -28.11
C HIS A 422 -13.16 10.65 -26.72
N PHE A 423 -12.31 11.56 -26.22
CA PHE A 423 -11.77 11.54 -24.88
C PHE A 423 -12.39 12.66 -24.05
N TYR A 424 -12.79 12.37 -22.85
CA TYR A 424 -13.48 13.28 -21.92
C TYR A 424 -12.63 13.51 -20.69
N SER A 425 -12.36 14.76 -20.38
CA SER A 425 -11.72 15.20 -19.15
C SER A 425 -12.68 16.07 -18.36
N ASN A 426 -13.23 15.56 -17.28
CA ASN A 426 -14.23 16.23 -16.46
C ASN A 426 -13.64 16.55 -15.08
N ILE A 427 -13.61 17.82 -14.72
CA ILE A 427 -13.15 18.30 -13.41
C ILE A 427 -14.27 19.07 -12.77
N ALA A 428 -14.53 18.78 -11.49
CA ALA A 428 -15.48 19.50 -10.66
C ALA A 428 -14.81 19.91 -9.35
N ILE A 429 -14.80 21.22 -9.05
CA ILE A 429 -14.17 21.79 -7.86
C ILE A 429 -15.22 22.57 -7.07
N PRO A 430 -15.47 22.25 -5.79
CA PRO A 430 -16.34 23.05 -4.96
C PRO A 430 -15.70 24.43 -4.68
N LEU A 431 -16.48 25.50 -4.81
CA LEU A 431 -16.03 26.88 -4.57
C LEU A 431 -16.44 27.40 -3.17
N ASN A 432 -17.18 26.58 -2.41
CA ASN A 432 -17.58 26.90 -1.04
C ASN A 432 -16.50 26.36 -0.08
N LYS A 433 -15.68 27.22 0.45
CA LYS A 433 -14.95 27.03 1.70
C LYS A 433 -15.32 28.12 2.67
#